data_f62f96673c033beeccbd336b0589d7e3
#
_entry.id   f62f96673c033beeccbd336b0589d7e3
#
_cell.length_a   1.000
_cell.length_b   1.000
_cell.length_c   1.000
_cell.angle_alpha   90.00
_cell.angle_beta   90.00
_cell.angle_gamma   90.00
#
_symmetry.space_group_name_H-M   'P 1'
#
loop_
_entity.id
_entity.type
_entity.pdbx_description
1 polymer ?
#
loop_
_entity_poly.entity_id
_entity_poly.type
_entity_poly.pdbx_seq_one_letter_code
_entity_poly.pdbx_strand_id
1 'polypeptide(L)'
;MNDCKTVTLRTFLSLLKGLEAYFNQDYLVALHLLIPQLEEAIRNILEIGNIPTLKPNKSGNGFQLRILDDMLRDPIAIQLLTDDFANYLRILLTDNRGWNLRNDICHGIASPHLFNKMTSNRIIHALLCFGVFRIKHE
;
A
#
# COMPACT_ATOMS: atom_id res chain seq x y z
N MET A 1 12.59 -14.18 -14.99
CA MET A 1 11.92 -13.44 -16.06
C MET A 1 10.40 -13.69 -16.14
N ASN A 2 9.93 -14.89 -15.86
CA ASN A 2 8.49 -15.19 -15.83
C ASN A 2 7.76 -14.58 -14.63
N ASP A 3 8.42 -14.42 -13.50
CA ASP A 3 7.81 -13.91 -12.25
C ASP A 3 7.35 -12.45 -12.35
N CYS A 4 8.09 -11.61 -13.07
CA CYS A 4 7.76 -10.20 -13.23
C CYS A 4 6.45 -9.98 -14.01
N LYS A 5 6.23 -10.75 -15.07
CA LYS A 5 4.99 -10.66 -15.89
C LYS A 5 3.77 -11.18 -15.13
N THR A 6 3.93 -12.24 -14.35
CA THR A 6 2.85 -12.83 -13.56
C THR A 6 2.40 -11.89 -12.42
N VAL A 7 3.35 -11.28 -11.73
CA VAL A 7 3.07 -10.28 -10.67
C VAL A 7 2.35 -9.07 -11.25
N THR A 8 2.81 -8.56 -12.39
CA THR A 8 2.19 -7.41 -13.07
C THR A 8 0.75 -7.69 -13.49
N LEU A 9 0.46 -8.88 -14.03
CA LEU A 9 -0.89 -9.26 -14.42
C LEU A 9 -1.83 -9.37 -13.21
N ARG A 10 -1.37 -9.98 -12.13
CA ARG A 10 -2.14 -10.10 -10.88
C ARG A 10 -2.46 -8.72 -10.30
N THR A 11 -1.47 -7.83 -10.23
CA THR A 11 -1.64 -6.46 -9.74
C THR A 11 -2.65 -5.70 -10.59
N PHE A 12 -2.55 -5.81 -11.92
CA PHE A 12 -3.48 -5.18 -12.84
C PHE A 12 -4.92 -5.68 -12.63
N LEU A 13 -5.12 -6.99 -12.52
CA LEU A 13 -6.46 -7.58 -12.29
C LEU A 13 -7.05 -7.14 -10.96
N SER A 14 -6.26 -7.09 -9.90
CA SER A 14 -6.72 -6.64 -8.58
C SER A 14 -7.07 -5.16 -8.57
N LEU A 15 -6.29 -4.32 -9.22
CA LEU A 15 -6.60 -2.90 -9.40
C LEU A 15 -7.89 -2.70 -10.20
N LEU A 16 -8.02 -3.40 -11.32
CA LEU A 16 -9.21 -3.32 -12.17
C LEU A 16 -10.47 -3.72 -11.41
N LYS A 17 -10.44 -4.84 -10.71
CA LYS A 17 -11.56 -5.34 -9.90
C LYS A 17 -11.88 -4.42 -8.72
N GLY A 18 -10.86 -3.87 -8.08
CA GLY A 18 -11.04 -2.89 -7.01
C GLY A 18 -11.71 -1.61 -7.49
N LEU A 19 -11.29 -1.09 -8.64
CA LEU A 19 -11.92 0.09 -9.26
C LEU A 19 -13.34 -0.20 -9.73
N GLU A 20 -13.58 -1.37 -10.34
CA GLU A 20 -14.93 -1.81 -10.72
C GLU A 20 -15.87 -1.84 -9.51
N ALA A 21 -15.41 -2.43 -8.40
CA ALA A 21 -16.16 -2.44 -7.14
C ALA A 21 -16.44 -1.03 -6.62
N TYR A 22 -15.48 -0.13 -6.70
CA TYR A 22 -15.65 1.27 -6.31
C TYR A 22 -16.75 1.95 -7.14
N PHE A 23 -16.73 1.81 -8.46
CA PHE A 23 -17.75 2.41 -9.34
C PHE A 23 -19.12 1.78 -9.14
N ASN A 24 -19.19 0.53 -8.72
CA ASN A 24 -20.43 -0.15 -8.34
C ASN A 24 -20.86 0.13 -6.89
N GLN A 25 -20.18 1.02 -6.20
CA GLN A 25 -20.45 1.39 -4.80
C GLN A 25 -20.27 0.23 -3.80
N ASP A 26 -19.55 -0.79 -4.19
CA ASP A 26 -19.14 -1.89 -3.31
C ASP A 26 -17.81 -1.56 -2.63
N TYR A 27 -17.89 -0.69 -1.63
CA TYR A 27 -16.70 -0.15 -0.96
C TYR A 27 -15.98 -1.18 -0.10
N LEU A 28 -16.69 -2.19 0.40
CA LEU A 28 -16.08 -3.29 1.12
C LEU A 28 -15.10 -4.06 0.23
N VAL A 29 -15.56 -4.50 -0.93
CA VAL A 29 -14.72 -5.21 -1.90
C VAL A 29 -13.63 -4.28 -2.44
N ALA A 30 -13.97 -3.03 -2.77
CA ALA A 30 -13.01 -2.05 -3.26
C ALA A 30 -11.83 -1.88 -2.30
N LEU A 31 -12.07 -1.65 -1.02
CA LEU A 31 -11.03 -1.44 -0.02
C LEU A 31 -10.19 -2.69 0.20
N HIS A 32 -10.80 -3.88 0.25
CA HIS A 32 -10.06 -5.13 0.40
C HIS A 32 -9.15 -5.44 -0.79
N LEU A 33 -9.50 -4.98 -1.99
CA LEU A 33 -8.66 -5.18 -3.18
C LEU A 33 -7.62 -4.06 -3.35
N LEU A 34 -7.97 -2.80 -3.08
CA LEU A 34 -7.11 -1.66 -3.37
C LEU A 34 -6.02 -1.43 -2.31
N ILE A 35 -6.28 -1.68 -1.03
CA ILE A 35 -5.28 -1.47 0.02
C ILE A 35 -4.04 -2.36 -0.16
N PRO A 36 -4.15 -3.66 -0.43
CA PRO A 36 -2.97 -4.48 -0.74
C PRO A 36 -2.18 -3.99 -1.96
N GLN A 37 -2.87 -3.45 -2.97
CA GLN A 37 -2.19 -2.89 -4.15
C GLN A 37 -1.43 -1.60 -3.83
N LEU A 38 -1.96 -0.79 -2.93
CA LEU A 38 -1.27 0.40 -2.44
C LEU A 38 0.00 0.01 -1.65
N GLU A 39 -0.08 -0.99 -0.78
CA GLU A 39 1.09 -1.53 -0.07
C GLU A 39 2.14 -2.08 -1.04
N GLU A 40 1.73 -2.81 -2.06
CA GLU A 40 2.64 -3.33 -3.09
C GLU A 40 3.31 -2.20 -3.88
N ALA A 41 2.57 -1.14 -4.22
CA ALA A 41 3.13 0.04 -4.88
C ALA A 41 4.20 0.72 -4.02
N ILE A 42 3.97 0.84 -2.71
CA ILE A 42 4.96 1.36 -1.76
C ILE A 42 6.22 0.49 -1.78
N ARG A 43 6.08 -0.81 -1.64
CA ARG A 43 7.21 -1.76 -1.66
C ARG A 43 8.01 -1.67 -2.95
N ASN A 44 7.34 -1.61 -4.08
CA ASN A 44 8.00 -1.52 -5.40
C ASN A 44 8.82 -0.23 -5.53
N ILE A 45 8.31 0.90 -5.07
CA ILE A 45 9.07 2.16 -5.09
C ILE A 45 10.30 2.08 -4.18
N LEU A 46 10.16 1.51 -3.00
CA LEU A 46 11.28 1.34 -2.08
C LEU A 46 12.34 0.40 -2.67
N GLU A 47 11.97 -0.67 -3.33
CA GLU A 47 12.89 -1.58 -4.01
C GLU A 47 13.63 -0.89 -5.17
N ILE A 48 12.95 -0.07 -5.97
CA ILE A 48 13.56 0.75 -7.00
C ILE A 48 14.60 1.70 -6.39
N GLY A 49 14.33 2.24 -5.21
CA GLY A 49 15.27 3.08 -4.44
C GLY A 49 16.35 2.29 -3.69
N ASN A 50 16.46 0.98 -3.91
CA ASN A 50 17.41 0.08 -3.21
C ASN A 50 17.18 0.01 -1.68
N ILE A 51 15.96 0.23 -1.23
CA ILE A 51 15.58 0.08 0.18
C ILE A 51 15.12 -1.35 0.41
N PRO A 52 15.71 -2.10 1.37
CA PRO A 52 15.32 -3.48 1.61
C PRO A 52 13.86 -3.59 2.08
N THR A 53 13.09 -4.45 1.44
CA THR A 53 11.72 -4.80 1.85
C THR A 53 11.67 -6.12 2.61
N LEU A 54 12.78 -6.83 2.66
CA LEU A 54 12.97 -8.06 3.41
C LEU A 54 13.92 -7.83 4.57
N LYS A 55 13.71 -8.55 5.66
CA LYS A 55 14.63 -8.62 6.80
C LYS A 55 14.88 -10.07 7.20
N PRO A 56 16.03 -10.38 7.84
CA PRO A 56 16.26 -11.72 8.37
C PRO A 56 15.18 -12.13 9.36
N ASN A 57 14.79 -13.40 9.30
CA ASN A 57 13.85 -13.96 10.26
C ASN A 57 14.49 -14.07 11.65
N LYS A 58 13.71 -13.90 12.71
CA LYS A 58 14.18 -14.01 14.10
C LYS A 58 14.79 -15.39 14.43
N SER A 59 14.35 -16.42 13.74
CA SER A 59 14.90 -17.77 13.87
C SER A 59 16.26 -17.98 13.18
N GLY A 60 16.76 -17.00 12.45
CA GLY A 60 17.98 -17.10 11.65
C GLY A 60 17.87 -17.91 10.36
N ASN A 61 16.72 -18.50 10.08
CA ASN A 61 16.47 -19.33 8.91
C ASN A 61 15.56 -18.61 7.90
N GLY A 62 16.18 -17.85 6.97
CA GLY A 62 15.46 -17.19 5.88
C GLY A 62 15.10 -15.74 6.15
N PHE A 63 14.23 -15.20 5.30
CA PHE A 63 13.83 -13.80 5.30
C PHE A 63 12.30 -13.68 5.43
N GLN A 64 11.88 -12.56 5.99
CA GLN A 64 10.46 -12.18 6.08
C GLN A 64 10.27 -10.76 5.57
N LEU A 65 9.06 -10.43 5.13
CA LEU A 65 8.72 -9.06 4.73
C LEU A 65 8.85 -8.10 5.92
N ARG A 66 9.42 -6.94 5.68
CA ARG A 66 9.40 -5.85 6.66
C ARG A 66 7.97 -5.35 6.85
N ILE A 67 7.66 -4.94 8.07
CA ILE A 67 6.37 -4.31 8.39
C ILE A 67 6.28 -2.97 7.68
N LEU A 68 5.12 -2.66 7.12
CA LEU A 68 4.91 -1.44 6.33
C LEU A 68 5.23 -0.17 7.15
N ASP A 69 4.82 -0.11 8.41
CA ASP A 69 5.10 1.04 9.29
C ASP A 69 6.60 1.27 9.49
N ASP A 70 7.37 0.20 9.68
CA ASP A 70 8.83 0.29 9.79
C ASP A 70 9.46 0.86 8.51
N MET A 71 9.00 0.42 7.36
CA MET A 71 9.51 0.92 6.07
C MET A 71 9.18 2.39 5.85
N LEU A 72 7.98 2.82 6.23
CA LEU A 72 7.57 4.23 6.12
C LEU A 72 8.29 5.15 7.11
N ARG A 73 8.94 4.59 8.14
CA ARG A 73 9.78 5.33 9.10
C ARG A 73 11.26 5.29 8.76
N ASP A 74 11.65 4.48 7.79
CA ASP A 74 13.05 4.38 7.37
C ASP A 74 13.52 5.74 6.81
N PRO A 75 14.64 6.31 7.32
CA PRO A 75 15.12 7.62 6.87
C PRO A 75 15.39 7.68 5.36
N ILE A 76 15.85 6.58 4.76
CA ILE A 76 16.11 6.52 3.31
C ILE A 76 14.78 6.49 2.55
N ALA A 77 13.79 5.77 3.05
CA ALA A 77 12.45 5.75 2.49
C ALA A 77 11.79 7.14 2.54
N ILE A 78 11.95 7.85 3.66
CA ILE A 78 11.46 9.22 3.82
C ILE A 78 12.13 10.17 2.83
N GLN A 79 13.43 10.04 2.59
CA GLN A 79 14.12 10.82 1.55
C GLN A 79 13.54 10.54 0.16
N LEU A 80 13.23 9.30 -0.16
CA LEU A 80 12.67 8.92 -1.46
C LEU A 80 11.23 9.40 -1.64
N LEU A 81 10.40 9.26 -0.61
CA LEU A 81 8.97 9.57 -0.66
C LEU A 81 8.66 11.03 -0.34
N THR A 82 9.54 11.75 0.32
CA THR A 82 9.37 13.02 1.04
C THR A 82 8.73 12.83 2.43
N ASP A 83 9.01 13.74 3.36
CA ASP A 83 8.45 13.72 4.71
C ASP A 83 6.92 13.76 4.69
N ASP A 84 6.36 14.67 3.90
CA ASP A 84 4.91 14.89 3.84
C ASP A 84 4.19 13.65 3.32
N PHE A 85 4.71 13.03 2.26
CA PHE A 85 4.07 11.87 1.67
C PHE A 85 4.22 10.62 2.54
N ALA A 86 5.38 10.39 3.15
CA ALA A 86 5.58 9.31 4.11
C ALA A 86 4.65 9.45 5.32
N ASN A 87 4.51 10.66 5.87
CA ASN A 87 3.58 10.95 6.95
C ASN A 87 2.12 10.72 6.54
N TYR A 88 1.74 11.18 5.34
CA TYR A 88 0.40 10.95 4.80
C TYR A 88 0.07 9.47 4.71
N LEU A 89 0.97 8.66 4.16
CA LEU A 89 0.78 7.21 4.05
C LEU A 89 0.69 6.54 5.42
N ARG A 90 1.50 6.96 6.39
CA ARG A 90 1.44 6.43 7.76
C ARG A 90 0.11 6.74 8.42
N ILE A 91 -0.33 7.99 8.38
CA ILE A 91 -1.61 8.41 8.97
C ILE A 91 -2.77 7.63 8.34
N LEU A 92 -2.72 7.43 7.04
CA LEU A 92 -3.77 6.73 6.32
C LEU A 92 -3.78 5.22 6.60
N LEU A 93 -2.60 4.57 6.65
CA LEU A 93 -2.50 3.11 6.57
C LEU A 93 -2.11 2.43 7.89
N THR A 94 -1.21 3.00 8.68
CA THR A 94 -0.53 2.28 9.76
C THR A 94 -0.54 2.95 11.13
N ASP A 95 -0.83 4.24 11.22
CA ASP A 95 -0.82 4.96 12.51
C ASP A 95 -2.17 4.80 13.21
N ASN A 96 -2.14 4.22 14.41
CA ASN A 96 -3.34 3.99 15.23
C ASN A 96 -3.99 5.29 15.74
N ARG A 97 -3.30 6.42 15.67
CA ARG A 97 -3.85 7.75 15.96
C ARG A 97 -4.52 8.38 14.75
N GLY A 98 -4.29 7.83 13.57
CA GLY A 98 -4.88 8.24 12.31
C GLY A 98 -5.98 7.29 11.84
N TRP A 99 -6.05 7.06 10.53
CA TRP A 99 -7.04 6.19 9.92
C TRP A 99 -6.74 4.71 10.08
N ASN A 100 -5.46 4.34 10.14
CA ASN A 100 -4.99 2.97 10.37
C ASN A 100 -5.62 1.91 9.46
N LEU A 101 -6.01 2.27 8.24
CA LEU A 101 -6.87 1.48 7.36
C LEU A 101 -6.29 0.10 7.03
N ARG A 102 -4.99 0.05 6.71
CA ARG A 102 -4.34 -1.21 6.36
C ARG A 102 -4.41 -2.21 7.52
N ASN A 103 -4.10 -1.75 8.72
CA ASN A 103 -4.07 -2.63 9.87
C ASN A 103 -5.47 -3.08 10.26
N ASP A 104 -6.43 -2.18 10.36
CA ASP A 104 -7.80 -2.49 10.76
C ASP A 104 -8.50 -3.41 9.77
N ILE A 105 -8.34 -3.17 8.47
CA ILE A 105 -8.97 -3.98 7.42
C ILE A 105 -8.29 -5.34 7.29
N CYS A 106 -6.95 -5.39 7.28
CA CYS A 106 -6.21 -6.66 7.15
C CYS A 106 -6.36 -7.56 8.39
N HIS A 107 -6.56 -6.98 9.58
CA HIS A 107 -6.83 -7.76 10.80
C HIS A 107 -8.31 -8.06 11.01
N GLY A 108 -9.19 -7.59 10.16
CA GLY A 108 -10.63 -7.86 10.24
C GLY A 108 -11.34 -7.18 11.41
N ILE A 109 -10.76 -6.10 11.94
CA ILE A 109 -11.32 -5.35 13.07
C ILE A 109 -11.93 -4.00 12.67
N ALA A 110 -11.95 -3.69 11.37
CA ALA A 110 -12.52 -2.46 10.86
C ALA A 110 -14.02 -2.38 11.14
N SER A 111 -14.48 -1.22 11.64
CA SER A 111 -15.89 -0.95 11.78
C SER A 111 -16.59 -0.97 10.41
N PRO A 112 -17.83 -1.53 10.31
CA PRO A 112 -18.58 -1.49 9.05
C PRO A 112 -18.78 -0.09 8.48
N HIS A 113 -18.82 0.94 9.32
CA HIS A 113 -18.94 2.34 8.89
C HIS A 113 -17.73 2.84 8.10
N LEU A 114 -16.59 2.15 8.20
CA LEU A 114 -15.37 2.51 7.49
C LEU A 114 -15.49 2.23 5.99
N PHE A 115 -16.30 1.26 5.59
CA PHE A 115 -16.50 0.86 4.20
C PHE A 115 -17.46 1.81 3.48
N ASN A 116 -16.98 2.98 3.15
CA ASN A 116 -17.75 4.05 2.53
C ASN A 116 -16.97 4.73 1.39
N LYS A 117 -17.66 5.59 0.66
CA LYS A 117 -17.09 6.32 -0.48
C LYS A 117 -15.91 7.21 -0.08
N MET A 118 -15.99 7.88 1.05
CA MET A 118 -14.93 8.80 1.51
C MET A 118 -13.64 8.05 1.79
N THR A 119 -13.69 6.92 2.49
CA THR A 119 -12.53 6.08 2.76
C THR A 119 -11.94 5.53 1.46
N SER A 120 -12.79 5.05 0.56
CA SER A 120 -12.36 4.55 -0.75
C SER A 120 -11.70 5.64 -1.59
N ASN A 121 -12.24 6.86 -1.59
CA ASN A 121 -11.64 8.01 -2.28
C ASN A 121 -10.23 8.30 -1.78
N ARG A 122 -9.98 8.17 -0.49
CA ARG A 122 -8.65 8.41 0.08
C ARG A 122 -7.63 7.37 -0.39
N ILE A 123 -8.02 6.11 -0.48
CA ILE A 123 -7.15 5.04 -1.01
C ILE A 123 -6.87 5.27 -2.50
N ILE A 124 -7.88 5.61 -3.28
CA ILE A 124 -7.72 5.93 -4.71
C ILE A 124 -6.80 7.16 -4.87
N HIS A 125 -6.97 8.19 -4.07
CA HIS A 125 -6.10 9.37 -4.08
C HIS A 125 -4.64 9.00 -3.81
N ALA A 126 -4.37 8.16 -2.81
CA ALA A 126 -3.01 7.67 -2.53
C ALA A 126 -2.42 6.90 -3.71
N LEU A 127 -3.21 6.04 -4.36
CA LEU A 127 -2.78 5.32 -5.57
C LEU A 127 -2.44 6.29 -6.72
N LEU A 128 -3.25 7.33 -6.94
CA LEU A 128 -2.97 8.36 -7.95
C LEU A 128 -1.69 9.14 -7.65
N CYS A 129 -1.39 9.41 -6.39
CA CYS A 129 -0.13 10.04 -5.99
C CYS A 129 1.08 9.20 -6.42
N PHE A 130 1.00 7.87 -6.31
CA PHE A 130 2.05 6.97 -6.81
C PHE A 130 2.20 7.01 -8.33
N GLY A 131 1.13 7.20 -9.07
CA GLY A 131 1.16 7.39 -10.52
C GLY A 131 1.98 8.61 -10.93
N VAL A 132 1.84 9.71 -10.21
CA VAL A 132 2.63 10.94 -10.44
C VAL A 132 4.10 10.74 -10.11
N PHE A 133 4.41 9.99 -9.05
CA PHE A 133 5.80 9.65 -8.69
C PHE A 133 6.51 8.87 -9.79
N ARG A 134 5.82 7.96 -10.44
CA ARG A 134 6.37 7.14 -11.52
C ARG A 134 6.80 7.95 -12.75
N ILE A 135 6.06 9.00 -13.07
CA ILE A 135 6.33 9.86 -14.24
C ILE A 135 7.57 10.73 -14.03
N LYS A 136 7.92 11.07 -12.81
CA LYS A 136 9.09 11.92 -12.51
C LYS A 136 10.43 11.19 -12.57
N HIS A 137 10.44 9.88 -12.59
CA HIS A 137 11.65 9.05 -12.58
C HIS A 137 11.90 8.29 -13.91
N GLU A 138 11.01 8.44 -14.87
CA GLU A 138 11.21 8.01 -16.25
C GLU A 138 11.91 9.10 -17.07
#